data_8f9595e30b358e4a9fc90e0dc877c2e5
#
_entry.id   8f9595e30b358e4a9fc90e0dc877c2e5
#
_cell.length_a   1.000
_cell.length_b   1.000
_cell.length_c   1.000
_cell.angle_alpha   90.00
_cell.angle_beta   90.00
_cell.angle_gamma   90.00
#
_symmetry.space_group_name_H-M   'P 1'
#
loop_
_entity.id
_entity.type
_entity.pdbx_description
1 polymer ?
#
loop_
_entity_poly.entity_id
_entity_poly.type
_entity_poly.pdbx_seq_one_letter_code
_entity_poly.pdbx_strand_id
1 'polypeptide(L)'
;MSYEYLKFGKEEKDFIAKIEEISGENIYSCYQCGKCSAGCAFSDKMDRTVNQLIHLIQIGQKEKVLKSNTQWICSSCLTCSVRCPREIDVAALMEAVREYSLREDYEKIIISEISKEALDKLPNIALVSNFRKKTG
;
A
#
# COMPACT_ATOMS: atom_id res chain seq x y z
N MET A 1 16.68 -15.96 19.86
CA MET A 1 15.75 -15.81 18.72
C MET A 1 14.33 -15.82 19.27
N SER A 2 13.65 -14.68 19.20
CA SER A 2 12.23 -14.64 19.57
C SER A 2 11.42 -15.09 18.36
N TYR A 3 10.74 -16.20 18.46
CA TYR A 3 9.81 -16.66 17.43
C TYR A 3 8.54 -15.81 17.51
N GLU A 4 8.33 -14.98 16.50
CA GLU A 4 7.08 -14.24 16.34
C GLU A 4 6.06 -15.18 15.71
N TYR A 5 5.12 -15.68 16.50
CA TYR A 5 4.05 -16.53 15.97
C TYR A 5 3.09 -15.69 15.12
N LEU A 6 2.86 -16.12 13.89
CA LEU A 6 1.82 -15.53 13.06
C LEU A 6 0.45 -15.88 13.65
N LYS A 7 -0.26 -14.88 14.13
CA LYS A 7 -1.67 -15.03 14.54
C LYS A 7 -2.51 -14.86 13.29
N PHE A 8 -3.29 -15.87 12.94
CA PHE A 8 -4.24 -15.84 11.82
C PHE A 8 -5.65 -15.94 12.37
N GLY A 9 -6.17 -14.84 12.87
CA GLY A 9 -7.50 -14.73 13.48
C GLY A 9 -8.55 -14.18 12.53
N LYS A 10 -9.63 -13.68 13.09
CA LYS A 10 -10.73 -13.08 12.35
C LYS A 10 -10.33 -11.75 11.71
N GLU A 11 -9.60 -10.91 12.46
CA GLU A 11 -9.19 -9.58 11.99
C GLU A 11 -8.30 -9.64 10.75
N GLU A 12 -7.37 -10.61 10.70
CA GLU A 12 -6.49 -10.81 9.56
C GLU A 12 -7.27 -11.25 8.32
N LYS A 13 -8.26 -12.11 8.51
CA LYS A 13 -9.16 -12.55 7.42
C LYS A 13 -10.04 -11.41 6.91
N ASP A 14 -10.59 -10.60 7.80
CA ASP A 14 -11.42 -9.46 7.46
C ASP A 14 -10.61 -8.41 6.71
N PHE A 15 -9.34 -8.19 7.10
CA PHE A 15 -8.41 -7.31 6.37
C PHE A 15 -8.17 -7.80 4.94
N ILE A 16 -7.82 -9.09 4.77
CA ILE A 16 -7.57 -9.68 3.45
C ILE A 16 -8.82 -9.57 2.58
N ALA A 17 -9.97 -9.99 3.11
CA ALA A 17 -11.24 -9.93 2.39
C ALA A 17 -11.59 -8.50 1.94
N LYS A 18 -11.27 -7.51 2.77
CA LYS A 18 -11.52 -6.10 2.42
C LYS A 18 -10.60 -5.61 1.30
N ILE A 19 -9.33 -6.01 1.30
CA ILE A 19 -8.41 -5.70 0.20
C ILE A 19 -8.86 -6.37 -1.10
N GLU A 20 -9.30 -7.62 -1.05
CA GLU A 20 -9.85 -8.33 -2.22
C GLU A 20 -11.14 -7.68 -2.73
N GLU A 21 -12.03 -7.24 -1.84
CA GLU A 21 -13.26 -6.52 -2.21
C GLU A 21 -12.97 -5.21 -2.93
N ILE A 22 -12.01 -4.42 -2.43
CA ILE A 22 -11.67 -3.12 -3.01
C ILE A 22 -10.93 -3.28 -4.34
N SER A 23 -9.97 -4.19 -4.41
CA SER A 23 -9.15 -4.42 -5.62
C SER A 23 -9.87 -5.20 -6.71
N GLY A 24 -10.84 -6.04 -6.35
CA GLY A 24 -11.45 -7.02 -7.24
C GLY A 24 -10.56 -8.22 -7.57
N GLU A 25 -9.39 -8.35 -6.93
CA GLU A 25 -8.36 -9.34 -7.23
C GLU A 25 -8.27 -10.43 -6.16
N ASN A 26 -7.99 -11.67 -6.58
CA ASN A 26 -7.69 -12.76 -5.67
C ASN A 26 -6.21 -12.75 -5.30
N ILE A 27 -5.89 -12.32 -4.07
CA ILE A 27 -4.52 -12.17 -3.57
C ILE A 27 -3.76 -13.51 -3.56
N TYR A 28 -4.48 -14.61 -3.31
CA TYR A 28 -3.88 -15.95 -3.26
C TYR A 28 -3.50 -16.53 -4.63
N SER A 29 -3.90 -15.88 -5.72
CA SER A 29 -3.41 -16.22 -7.06
C SER A 29 -1.92 -15.89 -7.23
N CYS A 30 -1.36 -15.03 -6.38
CA CYS A 30 0.05 -14.67 -6.41
C CYS A 30 0.92 -15.78 -5.81
N TYR A 31 1.83 -16.36 -6.61
CA TYR A 31 2.81 -17.36 -6.16
C TYR A 31 4.21 -16.77 -5.90
N GLN A 32 4.31 -15.47 -5.70
CA GLN A 32 5.53 -14.77 -5.26
C GLN A 32 6.72 -14.89 -6.24
N CYS A 33 6.48 -14.88 -7.55
CA CYS A 33 7.54 -15.00 -8.56
C CYS A 33 8.48 -13.77 -8.65
N GLY A 34 8.11 -12.62 -8.09
CA GLY A 34 8.94 -11.42 -8.03
C GLY A 34 9.05 -10.60 -9.33
N LYS A 35 8.41 -11.00 -10.44
CA LYS A 35 8.47 -10.27 -11.72
C LYS A 35 7.94 -8.82 -11.62
N CYS A 36 6.93 -8.59 -10.79
CA CYS A 36 6.40 -7.26 -10.51
C CYS A 36 7.44 -6.34 -9.86
N SER A 37 8.18 -6.86 -8.88
CA SER A 37 9.21 -6.09 -8.17
C SER A 37 10.45 -5.88 -9.04
N ALA A 38 10.90 -6.89 -9.76
CA ALA A 38 12.05 -6.78 -10.66
C ALA A 38 11.84 -5.76 -11.80
N GLY A 39 10.59 -5.49 -12.17
CA GLY A 39 10.24 -4.52 -13.21
C GLY A 39 9.83 -3.15 -12.68
N CYS A 40 9.80 -2.94 -11.39
CA CYS A 40 9.36 -1.68 -10.80
C CYS A 40 10.49 -0.65 -10.80
N ALA A 41 10.27 0.48 -11.49
CA ALA A 41 11.25 1.57 -11.57
C ALA A 41 11.45 2.30 -10.22
N PHE A 42 10.55 2.09 -9.26
CA PHE A 42 10.58 2.75 -7.95
C PHE A 42 10.96 1.82 -6.80
N SER A 43 11.33 0.57 -7.09
CA SER A 43 11.58 -0.44 -6.06
C SER A 43 12.72 -0.07 -5.10
N ASP A 44 13.69 0.72 -5.55
CA ASP A 44 14.80 1.24 -4.74
C ASP A 44 14.39 2.30 -3.70
N LYS A 45 13.22 2.90 -3.85
CA LYS A 45 12.65 3.89 -2.93
C LYS A 45 11.65 3.26 -1.95
N MET A 46 11.24 2.03 -2.21
CA MET A 46 10.30 1.30 -1.38
C MET A 46 11.04 0.63 -0.22
N ASP A 47 10.46 0.70 0.99
CA ASP A 47 10.96 -0.05 2.16
C ASP A 47 10.74 -1.56 2.00
N ARG A 48 9.74 -1.94 1.21
CA ARG A 48 9.42 -3.32 0.83
C ARG A 48 9.12 -3.39 -0.65
N THR A 49 9.59 -4.43 -1.30
CA THR A 49 9.25 -4.64 -2.70
C THR A 49 7.77 -5.01 -2.87
N VAL A 50 7.23 -4.79 -4.05
CA VAL A 50 5.81 -5.03 -4.35
C VAL A 50 5.38 -6.46 -3.99
N ASN A 51 6.17 -7.48 -4.36
CA ASN A 51 5.84 -8.87 -4.01
C ASN A 51 5.91 -9.14 -2.50
N GLN A 52 6.83 -8.49 -1.77
CA GLN A 52 6.89 -8.58 -0.31
C GLN A 52 5.64 -7.98 0.33
N LEU A 53 5.15 -6.86 -0.18
CA LEU A 53 3.90 -6.27 0.33
C LEU A 53 2.71 -7.20 0.09
N ILE A 54 2.60 -7.78 -1.12
CA ILE A 54 1.55 -8.77 -1.43
C ILE A 54 1.65 -9.97 -0.48
N HIS A 55 2.86 -10.46 -0.21
CA HIS A 55 3.04 -11.55 0.74
C HIS A 55 2.55 -11.19 2.15
N LEU A 56 2.85 -9.98 2.63
CA LEU A 56 2.35 -9.52 3.93
C LEU A 56 0.82 -9.46 3.97
N ILE A 57 0.17 -9.10 2.86
CA ILE A 57 -1.30 -9.13 2.76
C ILE A 57 -1.80 -10.58 2.82
N GLN A 58 -1.17 -11.51 2.08
CA GLN A 58 -1.54 -12.92 2.08
C GLN A 58 -1.51 -13.56 3.48
N ILE A 59 -0.55 -13.14 4.31
CA ILE A 59 -0.42 -13.64 5.70
C ILE A 59 -1.11 -12.73 6.72
N GLY A 60 -1.91 -11.74 6.29
CA GLY A 60 -2.73 -10.91 7.15
C GLY A 60 -1.98 -9.94 8.07
N GLN A 61 -0.74 -9.57 7.72
CA GLN A 61 0.08 -8.66 8.54
C GLN A 61 -0.32 -7.19 8.34
N LYS A 62 -1.57 -6.86 8.70
CA LYS A 62 -2.18 -5.53 8.52
C LYS A 62 -1.27 -4.38 8.94
N GLU A 63 -0.74 -4.41 10.16
CA GLU A 63 0.09 -3.32 10.66
C GLU A 63 1.36 -3.10 9.84
N LYS A 64 2.02 -4.19 9.39
CA LYS A 64 3.23 -4.10 8.59
C LYS A 64 2.93 -3.58 7.19
N VAL A 65 1.76 -3.90 6.64
CA VAL A 65 1.29 -3.37 5.36
C VAL A 65 1.02 -1.88 5.46
N LEU A 66 0.24 -1.45 6.45
CA LEU A 66 -0.14 -0.04 6.61
C LEU A 66 1.05 0.88 6.94
N LYS A 67 2.06 0.38 7.67
CA LYS A 67 3.28 1.12 7.98
C LYS A 67 4.26 1.21 6.82
N SER A 68 4.12 0.37 5.79
CA SER A 68 4.99 0.40 4.62
C SER A 68 4.80 1.67 3.79
N ASN A 69 5.87 2.12 3.12
CA ASN A 69 5.77 3.23 2.18
C ASN A 69 5.47 2.78 0.74
N THR A 70 5.51 1.48 0.47
CA THR A 70 5.43 0.90 -0.87
C THR A 70 4.19 1.36 -1.64
N GLN A 71 3.00 1.30 -1.01
CA GLN A 71 1.75 1.74 -1.62
C GLN A 71 1.73 3.24 -1.94
N TRP A 72 2.50 4.05 -1.19
CA TRP A 72 2.58 5.50 -1.41
C TRP A 72 3.60 5.89 -2.48
N ILE A 73 4.68 5.11 -2.61
CA ILE A 73 5.70 5.30 -3.66
C ILE A 73 5.21 4.78 -5.02
N CYS A 74 4.26 3.86 -5.02
CA CYS A 74 3.69 3.30 -6.24
C CYS A 74 3.01 4.40 -7.09
N SER A 75 3.50 4.60 -8.31
CA SER A 75 2.96 5.58 -9.27
C SER A 75 1.81 5.05 -10.14
N SER A 76 1.34 3.82 -9.88
CA SER A 76 0.29 3.16 -10.67
C SER A 76 0.59 3.09 -12.17
N CYS A 77 1.85 2.85 -12.53
CA CYS A 77 2.30 2.79 -13.94
C CYS A 77 1.91 1.50 -14.68
N LEU A 78 1.22 0.57 -14.03
CA LEU A 78 0.70 -0.70 -14.56
C LEU A 78 1.76 -1.70 -15.05
N THR A 79 3.04 -1.38 -15.01
CA THR A 79 4.12 -2.28 -15.48
C THR A 79 4.10 -3.63 -14.77
N CYS A 80 3.83 -3.64 -13.47
CA CYS A 80 3.74 -4.86 -12.67
C CYS A 80 2.53 -5.73 -13.06
N SER A 81 1.39 -5.12 -13.37
CA SER A 81 0.17 -5.81 -13.81
C SER A 81 0.38 -6.50 -15.15
N VAL A 82 0.99 -5.80 -16.13
CA VAL A 82 1.32 -6.36 -17.44
C VAL A 82 2.33 -7.52 -17.37
N ARG A 83 3.27 -7.46 -16.41
CA ARG A 83 4.29 -8.49 -16.22
C ARG A 83 3.82 -9.70 -15.40
N CYS A 84 2.65 -9.62 -14.79
CA CYS A 84 2.15 -10.67 -13.91
C CYS A 84 1.76 -11.92 -14.71
N PRO A 85 2.40 -13.09 -14.50
CA PRO A 85 2.05 -14.32 -15.22
C PRO A 85 0.73 -14.94 -14.76
N ARG A 86 0.16 -14.42 -13.68
CA ARG A 86 -1.15 -14.81 -13.13
C ARG A 86 -2.23 -13.80 -13.46
N GLU A 87 -1.93 -12.79 -14.29
CA GLU A 87 -2.87 -11.76 -14.73
C GLU A 87 -3.51 -10.95 -13.58
N ILE A 88 -2.81 -10.87 -12.43
CA ILE A 88 -3.26 -10.08 -11.29
C ILE A 88 -3.00 -8.61 -11.60
N ASP A 89 -3.99 -7.75 -11.39
CA ASP A 89 -3.77 -6.31 -11.40
C ASP A 89 -3.12 -5.85 -10.10
N VAL A 90 -1.79 -5.90 -10.11
CA VAL A 90 -0.97 -5.52 -8.96
C VAL A 90 -1.10 -4.04 -8.63
N ALA A 91 -1.37 -3.18 -9.61
CA ALA A 91 -1.59 -1.76 -9.38
C ALA A 91 -2.91 -1.52 -8.63
N ALA A 92 -3.97 -2.26 -8.98
CA ALA A 92 -5.24 -2.23 -8.25
C ALA A 92 -5.08 -2.69 -6.80
N LEU A 93 -4.23 -3.70 -6.54
CA LEU A 93 -3.90 -4.11 -5.16
C LEU A 93 -3.20 -2.98 -4.38
N MET A 94 -2.25 -2.27 -4.99
CA MET A 94 -1.58 -1.14 -4.34
C MET A 94 -2.55 0.01 -4.03
N GLU A 95 -3.48 0.27 -4.95
CA GLU A 95 -4.53 1.26 -4.75
C GLU A 95 -5.50 0.86 -3.65
N ALA A 96 -5.90 -0.42 -3.61
CA ALA A 96 -6.76 -0.94 -2.55
C ALA A 96 -6.15 -0.77 -1.15
N VAL A 97 -4.83 -0.97 -1.01
CA VAL A 97 -4.14 -0.73 0.27
C VAL A 97 -4.16 0.76 0.63
N ARG A 98 -3.97 1.67 -0.34
CA ARG A 98 -4.09 3.12 -0.10
C ARG A 98 -5.50 3.50 0.33
N GLU A 99 -6.51 3.03 -0.39
CA GLU A 99 -7.91 3.30 -0.10
C GLU A 99 -8.30 2.76 1.28
N TYR A 100 -7.87 1.54 1.60
CA TYR A 100 -8.09 0.97 2.93
C TYR A 100 -7.50 1.85 4.03
N SER A 101 -6.25 2.31 3.85
CA SER A 101 -5.57 3.19 4.81
C SER A 101 -6.31 4.52 4.99
N LEU A 102 -6.81 5.10 3.88
CA LEU A 102 -7.51 6.39 3.92
C LEU A 102 -8.91 6.28 4.53
N ARG A 103 -9.59 5.14 4.36
CA ARG A 103 -10.91 4.90 4.98
C ARG A 103 -10.84 4.72 6.50
N GLU A 104 -9.69 4.32 7.03
CA GLU A 104 -9.45 4.22 8.48
C GLU A 104 -8.88 5.53 9.07
N ASP A 105 -9.03 6.66 8.39
CA ASP A 105 -8.48 7.98 8.78
C ASP A 105 -6.94 7.96 8.95
N TYR A 106 -6.26 6.99 8.36
CA TYR A 106 -4.81 6.89 8.42
C TYR A 106 -4.18 7.84 7.40
N GLU A 107 -3.78 9.01 7.87
CA GLU A 107 -3.09 9.97 7.01
C GLU A 107 -1.59 9.75 6.98
N LYS A 108 -1.01 9.76 5.79
CA LYS A 108 0.43 9.63 5.59
C LYS A 108 1.18 10.89 6.01
N ILE A 109 0.57 12.05 5.81
CA ILE A 109 1.20 13.36 6.06
C ILE A 109 0.38 14.11 7.09
N ILE A 110 1.01 14.44 8.21
CA ILE A 110 0.46 15.31 9.24
C ILE A 110 1.08 16.68 9.06
N ILE A 111 0.26 17.70 8.73
CA ILE A 111 0.73 19.06 8.40
C ILE A 111 1.53 19.66 9.55
N SER A 112 1.16 19.39 10.80
CA SER A 112 1.85 19.92 11.99
C SER A 112 3.28 19.38 12.14
N GLU A 113 3.62 18.29 11.49
CA GLU A 113 4.96 17.68 11.51
C GLU A 113 5.87 18.19 10.37
N ILE A 114 5.29 18.93 9.41
CA ILE A 114 6.06 19.49 8.30
C ILE A 114 6.81 20.73 8.80
N SER A 115 8.10 20.81 8.48
CA SER A 115 8.91 21.98 8.82
C SER A 115 8.39 23.25 8.12
N LYS A 116 8.52 24.41 8.77
CA LYS A 116 8.08 25.71 8.20
C LYS A 116 8.75 25.99 6.85
N GLU A 117 10.02 25.64 6.70
CA GLU A 117 10.79 25.82 5.45
C GLU A 117 10.23 24.99 4.30
N ALA A 118 9.71 23.79 4.60
CA ALA A 118 9.05 22.94 3.60
C ALA A 118 7.64 23.47 3.27
N LEU A 119 6.89 23.97 4.28
CA LEU A 119 5.57 24.57 4.08
C LEU A 119 5.64 25.80 3.18
N ASP A 120 6.64 26.67 3.36
CA ASP A 120 6.82 27.88 2.55
C ASP A 120 7.13 27.58 1.06
N LYS A 121 7.65 26.39 0.77
CA LYS A 121 7.92 25.92 -0.59
C LYS A 121 6.75 25.16 -1.23
N LEU A 122 5.76 24.74 -0.45
CA LEU A 122 4.62 24.02 -0.96
C LEU A 122 3.61 24.98 -1.58
N PRO A 123 3.03 24.63 -2.74
CA PRO A 123 1.92 25.40 -3.28
C PRO A 123 0.71 25.33 -2.35
N ASN A 124 0.01 26.44 -2.18
CA ASN A 124 -1.15 26.54 -1.27
C ASN A 124 -2.23 25.48 -1.55
N ILE A 125 -2.37 25.04 -2.80
CA ILE A 125 -3.33 24.00 -3.18
C ILE A 125 -3.01 22.64 -2.53
N ALA A 126 -1.76 22.36 -2.22
CA ALA A 126 -1.39 21.12 -1.54
C ALA A 126 -1.96 21.07 -0.12
N LEU A 127 -1.95 22.21 0.59
CA LEU A 127 -2.54 22.33 1.92
C LEU A 127 -4.07 22.25 1.87
N VAL A 128 -4.69 22.96 0.91
CA VAL A 128 -6.15 22.96 0.72
C VAL A 128 -6.65 21.56 0.39
N SER A 129 -5.96 20.80 -0.49
CA SER A 129 -6.36 19.45 -0.85
C SER A 129 -6.23 18.48 0.32
N ASN A 130 -5.24 18.65 1.20
CA ASN A 130 -5.12 17.85 2.40
C ASN A 130 -6.27 18.12 3.40
N PHE A 131 -6.62 19.41 3.61
CA PHE A 131 -7.77 19.75 4.45
C PHE A 131 -9.10 19.22 3.93
N ARG A 132 -9.30 19.18 2.62
CA ARG A 132 -10.52 18.64 2.01
C ARG A 132 -10.73 17.15 2.32
N LYS A 133 -9.67 16.38 2.47
CA LYS A 133 -9.76 14.96 2.85
C LYS A 133 -10.29 14.77 4.27
N LYS A 134 -10.13 15.76 5.14
CA LYS A 134 -10.58 15.71 6.54
C LYS A 134 -12.00 16.19 6.76
N THR A 135 -12.60 16.82 5.78
CA THR A 135 -13.93 17.46 5.87
C THR A 135 -14.99 16.83 4.97
N GLY A 136 -14.63 15.72 4.28
CA GLY A 136 -15.53 15.01 3.37
C GLY A 136 -16.32 13.89 4.05
#